data_50b178ce08c78d8b1a2f59a702ddfb31
#
_entry.id   50b178ce08c78d8b1a2f59a702ddfb31
#
_cell.length_a   1.000
_cell.length_b   1.000
_cell.length_c   1.000
_cell.angle_alpha   90.00
_cell.angle_beta   90.00
_cell.angle_gamma   90.00
#
_symmetry.space_group_name_H-M   'P 1'
#
loop_
_entity.id
_entity.type
_entity.pdbx_description
1 polymer ?
#
loop_
_entity_poly.entity_id
_entity_poly.type
_entity_poly.pdbx_seq_one_letter_code
_entity_poly.pdbx_strand_id
1 'polypeptide(L)'
;MKYLDELIGAMQSGRWVYGINDEMGRLLAATEDACHRLISLLPSQEAERREILRGMLGRVGEGFLIHSPFRCDFGSHIFIGEDLVANYNLTILDEEKVCIGNRVFIGPNVSIYTIIHALDPVQRSQGVMRAEEVVIEDDVWICGGVTILPGVTIGRGAVIGAGSVVTRSVPPMTLAAGNPCKPIRNITEDDRVNPELIFGDYEADKGIS
;
A
#
# COMPACT_ATOMS: atom_id res chain seq x y z
N MET A 1 -26.45 0.72 -2.06
CA MET A 1 -25.68 0.32 -0.86
C MET A 1 -25.72 -1.19 -0.65
N LYS A 2 -26.79 -1.84 -0.25
CA LYS A 2 -26.78 -3.29 0.07
C LYS A 2 -26.23 -4.20 -1.05
N TYR A 3 -26.56 -3.95 -2.30
CA TYR A 3 -26.07 -4.73 -3.44
C TYR A 3 -24.55 -4.55 -3.65
N LEU A 4 -24.03 -3.35 -3.47
CA LEU A 4 -22.61 -3.05 -3.60
C LEU A 4 -21.80 -3.69 -2.46
N ASP A 5 -22.30 -3.63 -1.22
CA ASP A 5 -21.68 -4.30 -0.08
C ASP A 5 -21.61 -5.83 -0.30
N GLU A 6 -22.67 -6.42 -0.87
CA GLU A 6 -22.70 -7.83 -1.22
C GLU A 6 -21.71 -8.17 -2.35
N LEU A 7 -21.58 -7.32 -3.36
CA LEU A 7 -20.63 -7.48 -4.46
C LEU A 7 -19.20 -7.40 -3.98
N ILE A 8 -18.86 -6.35 -3.22
CA ILE A 8 -17.52 -6.18 -2.62
C ILE A 8 -17.21 -7.36 -1.70
N GLY A 9 -18.11 -7.73 -0.80
CA GLY A 9 -17.91 -8.87 0.08
C GLY A 9 -17.75 -10.20 -0.65
N ALA A 10 -18.43 -10.38 -1.80
CA ALA A 10 -18.22 -11.56 -2.65
C ALA A 10 -16.83 -11.57 -3.30
N MET A 11 -16.38 -10.45 -3.81
CA MET A 11 -15.05 -10.27 -4.41
C MET A 11 -13.94 -10.50 -3.37
N GLN A 12 -14.10 -9.93 -2.18
CA GLN A 12 -13.21 -10.07 -1.04
C GLN A 12 -13.17 -11.50 -0.47
N SER A 13 -14.21 -12.30 -0.66
CA SER A 13 -14.20 -13.74 -0.33
C SER A 13 -13.48 -14.61 -1.36
N GLY A 14 -12.80 -14.01 -2.35
CA GLY A 14 -12.09 -14.70 -3.43
C GLY A 14 -12.99 -15.24 -4.54
N ARG A 15 -14.31 -14.95 -4.51
CA ARG A 15 -15.23 -15.37 -5.57
C ARG A 15 -15.08 -14.52 -6.82
N TRP A 16 -15.20 -15.14 -7.98
CA TRP A 16 -15.32 -14.44 -9.25
C TRP A 16 -16.70 -13.80 -9.37
N VAL A 17 -16.73 -12.50 -9.65
CA VAL A 17 -17.95 -11.71 -9.78
C VAL A 17 -17.93 -10.82 -11.01
N TYR A 18 -19.11 -10.37 -11.47
CA TYR A 18 -19.23 -9.28 -12.43
C TYR A 18 -19.16 -7.97 -11.65
N GLY A 19 -17.98 -7.33 -11.63
CA GLY A 19 -17.72 -6.18 -10.75
C GLY A 19 -18.07 -4.82 -11.34
N ILE A 20 -18.20 -4.69 -12.68
CA ILE A 20 -18.46 -3.40 -13.33
C ILE A 20 -19.93 -3.06 -13.28
N ASN A 21 -20.28 -1.96 -12.60
CA ASN A 21 -21.60 -1.38 -12.56
C ASN A 21 -21.55 0.12 -12.24
N ASP A 22 -22.67 0.83 -12.44
CA ASP A 22 -22.75 2.30 -12.25
C ASP A 22 -22.51 2.75 -10.81
N GLU A 23 -22.85 1.93 -9.81
CA GLU A 23 -22.65 2.27 -8.40
C GLU A 23 -21.16 2.19 -8.04
N MET A 24 -20.47 1.17 -8.51
CA MET A 24 -19.00 1.05 -8.41
C MET A 24 -18.33 2.25 -9.07
N GLY A 25 -18.76 2.61 -10.28
CA GLY A 25 -18.21 3.76 -11.01
C GLY A 25 -18.37 5.08 -10.24
N ARG A 26 -19.50 5.29 -9.54
CA ARG A 26 -19.69 6.48 -8.69
C ARG A 26 -18.77 6.52 -7.48
N LEU A 27 -18.50 5.38 -6.85
CA LEU A 27 -17.57 5.32 -5.72
C LEU A 27 -16.14 5.61 -6.17
N LEU A 28 -15.68 4.97 -7.23
CA LEU A 28 -14.36 5.22 -7.81
C LEU A 28 -14.18 6.70 -8.16
N ALA A 29 -15.17 7.32 -8.82
CA ALA A 29 -15.13 8.74 -9.14
C ALA A 29 -15.05 9.63 -7.88
N ALA A 30 -15.79 9.31 -6.82
CA ALA A 30 -15.74 10.08 -5.58
C ALA A 30 -14.37 10.00 -4.89
N THR A 31 -13.73 8.83 -4.91
CA THR A 31 -12.36 8.64 -4.39
C THR A 31 -11.33 9.35 -5.27
N GLU A 32 -11.49 9.28 -6.59
CA GLU A 32 -10.63 10.00 -7.53
C GLU A 32 -10.69 11.52 -7.29
N ASP A 33 -11.89 12.09 -7.06
CA ASP A 33 -12.06 13.49 -6.67
C ASP A 33 -11.32 13.83 -5.36
N ALA A 34 -11.34 12.94 -4.36
CA ALA A 34 -10.60 13.13 -3.12
C ALA A 34 -9.07 13.09 -3.36
N CYS A 35 -8.58 12.16 -4.18
CA CYS A 35 -7.19 12.11 -4.61
C CYS A 35 -6.77 13.39 -5.35
N HIS A 36 -7.61 13.92 -6.23
CA HIS A 36 -7.36 15.18 -6.92
C HIS A 36 -7.28 16.37 -5.97
N ARG A 37 -8.18 16.47 -4.99
CA ARG A 37 -8.09 17.50 -3.94
C ARG A 37 -6.77 17.39 -3.19
N LEU A 38 -6.36 16.19 -2.77
CA LEU A 38 -5.09 15.95 -2.09
C LEU A 38 -3.88 16.40 -2.92
N ILE A 39 -3.89 16.15 -4.22
CA ILE A 39 -2.80 16.53 -5.15
C ILE A 39 -2.75 18.06 -5.33
N SER A 40 -3.89 18.74 -5.28
CA SER A 40 -3.96 20.21 -5.47
C SER A 40 -3.47 21.01 -4.26
N LEU A 41 -3.37 20.40 -3.08
CA LEU A 41 -2.89 21.06 -1.87
C LEU A 41 -1.36 21.20 -1.88
N LEU A 42 -0.87 22.35 -1.42
CA LEU A 42 0.56 22.58 -1.22
C LEU A 42 1.11 21.67 -0.11
N PRO A 43 2.38 21.26 -0.17
CA PRO A 43 3.01 20.48 0.90
C PRO A 43 2.92 21.13 2.28
N SER A 44 2.92 22.47 2.35
CA SER A 44 2.77 23.24 3.60
C SER A 44 1.37 23.20 4.22
N GLN A 45 0.34 22.74 3.49
CA GLN A 45 -1.02 22.55 3.98
C GLN A 45 -1.18 21.15 4.61
N GLU A 46 -0.29 20.80 5.51
CA GLU A 46 -0.19 19.45 6.10
C GLU A 46 -1.46 19.04 6.85
N ALA A 47 -2.07 19.94 7.60
CA ALA A 47 -3.28 19.64 8.37
C ALA A 47 -4.46 19.24 7.47
N GLU A 48 -4.71 19.98 6.39
CA GLU A 48 -5.76 19.69 5.42
C GLU A 48 -5.49 18.38 4.69
N ARG A 49 -4.22 18.12 4.32
CA ARG A 49 -3.79 16.86 3.68
C ARG A 49 -4.06 15.66 4.58
N ARG A 50 -3.71 15.76 5.87
CA ARG A 50 -3.97 14.71 6.88
C ARG A 50 -5.47 14.47 7.07
N GLU A 51 -6.28 15.52 7.08
CA GLU A 51 -7.73 15.42 7.21
C GLU A 51 -8.36 14.65 6.03
N ILE A 52 -7.97 14.98 4.78
CA ILE A 52 -8.43 14.25 3.60
C ILE A 52 -8.04 12.76 3.68
N LEU A 53 -6.78 12.46 4.02
CA LEU A 53 -6.31 11.07 4.12
C LEU A 53 -7.05 10.30 5.22
N ARG A 54 -7.26 10.89 6.40
CA ARG A 54 -8.04 10.27 7.48
C ARG A 54 -9.50 10.04 7.11
N GLY A 55 -10.10 10.95 6.34
CA GLY A 55 -11.48 10.80 5.87
C GLY A 55 -11.66 9.78 4.74
N MET A 56 -10.59 9.51 3.98
CA MET A 56 -10.62 8.62 2.82
C MET A 56 -10.19 7.19 3.16
N LEU A 57 -9.18 7.03 4.03
CA LEU A 57 -8.61 5.73 4.38
C LEU A 57 -9.46 5.01 5.44
N GLY A 58 -9.51 3.68 5.36
CA GLY A 58 -10.22 2.84 6.34
C GLY A 58 -9.67 3.00 7.76
N ARG A 59 -8.34 3.11 7.88
CA ARG A 59 -7.62 3.50 9.10
C ARG A 59 -6.25 4.02 8.76
N VAL A 60 -5.80 5.05 9.47
CA VAL A 60 -4.40 5.48 9.46
C VAL A 60 -3.99 5.88 10.87
N GLY A 61 -2.86 5.37 11.34
CA GLY A 61 -2.27 5.67 12.64
C GLY A 61 -1.70 7.08 12.73
N GLU A 62 -0.94 7.37 13.78
CA GLU A 62 -0.26 8.66 13.93
C GLU A 62 1.13 8.62 13.25
N GLY A 63 1.82 9.76 13.19
CA GLY A 63 3.18 9.85 12.65
C GLY A 63 3.31 9.59 11.14
N PHE A 64 2.21 9.37 10.41
CA PHE A 64 2.28 9.05 9.00
C PHE A 64 2.67 10.25 8.11
N LEU A 65 3.41 9.95 7.04
CA LEU A 65 3.73 10.87 5.96
C LEU A 65 3.44 10.19 4.62
N ILE A 66 2.52 10.74 3.83
CA ILE A 66 2.22 10.27 2.47
C ILE A 66 2.41 11.45 1.53
N HIS A 67 3.43 11.38 0.67
CA HIS A 67 3.69 12.39 -0.35
C HIS A 67 2.71 12.30 -1.53
N SER A 68 2.36 13.45 -2.11
CA SER A 68 1.56 13.50 -3.34
C SER A 68 2.44 13.32 -4.58
N PRO A 69 1.87 12.78 -5.67
CA PRO A 69 0.52 12.22 -5.73
C PRO A 69 0.38 10.88 -5.00
N PHE A 70 -0.80 10.66 -4.41
CA PHE A 70 -1.29 9.38 -3.91
C PHE A 70 -2.58 9.04 -4.63
N ARG A 71 -2.79 7.78 -4.99
CA ARG A 71 -3.99 7.29 -5.68
C ARG A 71 -4.46 5.96 -5.09
N CYS A 72 -5.76 5.81 -5.00
CA CYS A 72 -6.40 4.54 -4.64
C CYS A 72 -7.79 4.45 -5.28
N ASP A 73 -8.40 3.26 -5.26
CA ASP A 73 -9.72 3.02 -5.83
C ASP A 73 -10.83 3.34 -4.82
N PHE A 74 -10.77 2.82 -3.61
CA PHE A 74 -11.77 3.08 -2.56
C PHE A 74 -11.18 3.86 -1.38
N GLY A 75 -9.93 3.62 -1.02
CA GLY A 75 -9.30 4.13 0.18
C GLY A 75 -9.79 3.46 1.47
N SER A 76 -11.09 3.18 1.56
CA SER A 76 -11.72 2.57 2.74
C SER A 76 -11.23 1.16 3.09
N HIS A 77 -10.59 0.47 2.16
CA HIS A 77 -9.99 -0.84 2.38
C HIS A 77 -8.49 -0.78 2.70
N ILE A 78 -7.93 0.41 2.84
CA ILE A 78 -6.52 0.62 3.21
C ILE A 78 -6.42 0.88 4.71
N PHE A 79 -5.66 0.04 5.41
CA PHE A 79 -5.44 0.10 6.85
C PHE A 79 -3.96 0.27 7.13
N ILE A 80 -3.58 1.40 7.73
CA ILE A 80 -2.20 1.81 7.97
C ILE A 80 -1.94 1.91 9.48
N GLY A 81 -0.82 1.36 9.94
CA GLY A 81 -0.32 1.49 11.31
C GLY A 81 0.34 2.83 11.57
N GLU A 82 1.19 2.86 12.61
CA GLU A 82 1.90 4.05 13.06
C GLU A 82 3.17 4.31 12.23
N ASP A 83 3.59 5.57 12.12
CA ASP A 83 4.88 6.00 11.57
C ASP A 83 5.16 5.53 10.13
N LEU A 84 4.14 5.49 9.27
CA LEU A 84 4.33 5.22 7.84
C LEU A 84 5.05 6.40 7.16
N VAL A 85 6.06 6.11 6.35
CA VAL A 85 6.62 7.05 5.38
C VAL A 85 6.42 6.51 3.97
N ALA A 86 5.52 7.11 3.20
CA ALA A 86 5.30 6.80 1.78
C ALA A 86 5.73 7.96 0.89
N ASN A 87 6.61 7.67 -0.04
CA ASN A 87 7.16 8.62 -0.99
C ASN A 87 6.19 8.86 -2.17
N TYR A 88 6.62 9.66 -3.15
CA TYR A 88 5.80 10.12 -4.29
C TYR A 88 5.26 8.98 -5.16
N ASN A 89 4.05 9.17 -5.70
CA ASN A 89 3.39 8.27 -6.66
C ASN A 89 3.08 6.87 -6.09
N LEU A 90 2.68 6.78 -4.82
CA LEU A 90 2.10 5.55 -4.29
C LEU A 90 0.71 5.35 -4.91
N THR A 91 0.48 4.18 -5.51
CA THR A 91 -0.82 3.77 -6.09
C THR A 91 -1.28 2.47 -5.44
N ILE A 92 -2.50 2.44 -4.94
CA ILE A 92 -3.09 1.25 -4.30
C ILE A 92 -4.45 0.99 -4.94
N LEU A 93 -4.63 -0.17 -5.60
CA LEU A 93 -5.93 -0.64 -6.07
C LEU A 93 -6.49 -1.56 -4.99
N ASP A 94 -7.40 -1.01 -4.18
CA ASP A 94 -7.84 -1.59 -2.91
C ASP A 94 -9.27 -2.19 -2.98
N GLU A 95 -9.53 -3.06 -3.96
CA GLU A 95 -10.76 -3.85 -4.02
C GLU A 95 -10.88 -4.84 -2.86
N GLU A 96 -9.74 -5.34 -2.36
CA GLU A 96 -9.61 -6.08 -1.10
C GLU A 96 -8.71 -5.29 -0.16
N LYS A 97 -8.61 -5.72 1.09
CA LYS A 97 -7.82 -5.06 2.12
C LYS A 97 -6.35 -4.95 1.74
N VAL A 98 -5.78 -3.78 2.01
CA VAL A 98 -4.35 -3.54 2.06
C VAL A 98 -3.98 -3.15 3.48
N CYS A 99 -3.33 -4.07 4.20
CA CYS A 99 -2.90 -3.86 5.58
C CYS A 99 -1.41 -3.51 5.60
N ILE A 100 -1.09 -2.31 6.07
CA ILE A 100 0.28 -1.81 6.21
C ILE A 100 0.57 -1.63 7.71
N GLY A 101 1.60 -2.29 8.20
CA GLY A 101 2.01 -2.26 9.60
C GLY A 101 2.64 -0.94 10.04
N ASN A 102 3.35 -0.98 11.16
CA ASN A 102 4.00 0.17 11.77
C ASN A 102 5.41 0.39 11.22
N ARG A 103 5.90 1.64 11.19
CA ARG A 103 7.27 2.02 10.79
C ARG A 103 7.67 1.47 9.42
N VAL A 104 6.72 1.45 8.50
CA VAL A 104 6.95 1.00 7.12
C VAL A 104 7.46 2.16 6.28
N PHE A 105 8.48 1.88 5.46
CA PHE A 105 9.01 2.82 4.48
C PHE A 105 8.67 2.37 3.06
N ILE A 106 8.03 3.25 2.29
CA ILE A 106 7.65 3.00 0.90
C ILE A 106 8.32 4.04 0.00
N GLY A 107 9.16 3.57 -0.92
CA GLY A 107 9.84 4.39 -1.92
C GLY A 107 8.90 4.97 -2.98
N PRO A 108 9.41 5.81 -3.89
CA PRO A 108 8.58 6.41 -4.93
C PRO A 108 8.17 5.39 -6.00
N ASN A 109 7.02 5.68 -6.66
CA ASN A 109 6.48 4.87 -7.76
C ASN A 109 6.20 3.41 -7.36
N VAL A 110 5.73 3.17 -6.14
CA VAL A 110 5.29 1.85 -5.69
C VAL A 110 3.83 1.65 -6.05
N SER A 111 3.50 0.45 -6.51
CA SER A 111 2.13 0.04 -6.84
C SER A 111 1.75 -1.22 -6.08
N ILE A 112 0.56 -1.22 -5.46
CA ILE A 112 -0.01 -2.34 -4.71
C ILE A 112 -1.36 -2.68 -5.34
N TYR A 113 -1.54 -3.92 -5.75
CA TYR A 113 -2.77 -4.36 -6.43
C TYR A 113 -3.39 -5.51 -5.67
N THR A 114 -4.69 -5.41 -5.41
CA THR A 114 -5.49 -6.49 -4.83
C THR A 114 -6.39 -7.16 -5.88
N ILE A 115 -6.67 -6.47 -6.99
CA ILE A 115 -7.60 -6.90 -8.04
C ILE A 115 -6.99 -7.91 -9.00
N ILE A 116 -7.81 -8.89 -9.42
CA ILE A 116 -7.47 -9.90 -10.42
C ILE A 116 -8.63 -9.98 -11.42
N HIS A 117 -8.34 -9.71 -12.68
CA HIS A 117 -9.29 -9.90 -13.78
C HIS A 117 -9.22 -11.31 -14.36
N ALA A 118 -10.34 -11.78 -14.92
CA ALA A 118 -10.37 -13.06 -15.61
C ALA A 118 -9.36 -13.10 -16.77
N LEU A 119 -8.63 -14.20 -16.90
CA LEU A 119 -7.69 -14.41 -18.01
C LEU A 119 -8.42 -14.61 -19.33
N ASP A 120 -9.60 -15.26 -19.30
CA ASP A 120 -10.45 -15.37 -20.48
C ASP A 120 -10.89 -14.00 -20.99
N PRO A 121 -10.65 -13.65 -22.26
CA PRO A 121 -10.92 -12.31 -22.77
C PRO A 121 -12.41 -11.97 -22.82
N VAL A 122 -13.28 -12.95 -23.00
CA VAL A 122 -14.75 -12.71 -23.01
C VAL A 122 -15.23 -12.39 -21.60
N GLN A 123 -14.84 -13.18 -20.61
CA GLN A 123 -15.18 -12.91 -19.22
C GLN A 123 -14.58 -11.57 -18.74
N ARG A 124 -13.33 -11.27 -19.12
CA ARG A 124 -12.69 -10.00 -18.76
C ARG A 124 -13.42 -8.79 -19.35
N SER A 125 -13.86 -8.87 -20.62
CA SER A 125 -14.63 -7.79 -21.25
C SER A 125 -16.00 -7.57 -20.60
N GLN A 126 -16.52 -8.59 -19.90
CA GLN A 126 -17.74 -8.52 -19.12
C GLN A 126 -17.50 -8.03 -17.67
N GLY A 127 -16.26 -7.69 -17.32
CA GLY A 127 -15.91 -7.21 -15.99
C GLY A 127 -15.81 -8.30 -14.92
N VAL A 128 -15.54 -9.54 -15.30
CA VAL A 128 -15.33 -10.62 -14.33
C VAL A 128 -14.01 -10.41 -13.60
N MET A 129 -14.07 -10.35 -12.27
CA MET A 129 -12.94 -10.05 -11.39
C MET A 129 -13.11 -10.72 -10.02
N ARG A 130 -12.02 -10.79 -9.27
CA ARG A 130 -11.93 -11.13 -7.84
C ARG A 130 -10.78 -10.34 -7.21
N ALA A 131 -10.68 -10.35 -5.90
CA ALA A 131 -9.60 -9.68 -5.21
C ALA A 131 -8.94 -10.58 -4.14
N GLU A 132 -7.69 -10.28 -3.80
CA GLU A 132 -6.92 -10.95 -2.75
C GLU A 132 -6.19 -9.91 -1.91
N GLU A 133 -6.24 -10.05 -0.58
CA GLU A 133 -5.62 -9.16 0.39
C GLU A 133 -4.10 -9.04 0.19
N VAL A 134 -3.56 -7.84 0.42
CA VAL A 134 -2.12 -7.62 0.53
C VAL A 134 -1.77 -7.19 1.94
N VAL A 135 -0.76 -7.85 2.54
CA VAL A 135 -0.28 -7.54 3.88
C VAL A 135 1.18 -7.13 3.84
N ILE A 136 1.50 -5.97 4.40
CA ILE A 136 2.86 -5.48 4.63
C ILE A 136 3.02 -5.37 6.15
N GLU A 137 3.84 -6.22 6.74
CA GLU A 137 4.03 -6.23 8.19
C GLU A 137 4.89 -5.05 8.67
N ASP A 138 5.11 -4.98 10.00
CA ASP A 138 5.89 -3.90 10.61
C ASP A 138 7.34 -3.86 10.10
N ASP A 139 7.97 -2.68 10.15
CA ASP A 139 9.40 -2.48 9.91
C ASP A 139 9.85 -2.82 8.47
N VAL A 140 8.93 -2.96 7.53
CA VAL A 140 9.23 -3.29 6.13
C VAL A 140 9.74 -2.05 5.39
N TRP A 141 10.76 -2.25 4.54
CA TRP A 141 11.21 -1.24 3.59
C TRP A 141 10.98 -1.71 2.15
N ILE A 142 10.11 -1.00 1.43
CA ILE A 142 9.84 -1.20 0.01
C ILE A 142 10.56 -0.09 -0.76
N CYS A 143 11.56 -0.46 -1.57
CA CYS A 143 12.29 0.50 -2.40
C CYS A 143 11.43 1.03 -3.57
N GLY A 144 11.95 2.03 -4.30
CA GLY A 144 11.22 2.66 -5.39
C GLY A 144 10.95 1.73 -6.58
N GLY A 145 9.83 1.98 -7.28
CA GLY A 145 9.44 1.26 -8.49
C GLY A 145 8.99 -0.19 -8.27
N VAL A 146 8.66 -0.57 -7.04
CA VAL A 146 8.19 -1.92 -6.71
C VAL A 146 6.72 -2.08 -7.06
N THR A 147 6.35 -3.24 -7.62
CA THR A 147 4.97 -3.67 -7.83
C THR A 147 4.66 -4.89 -6.95
N ILE A 148 3.59 -4.81 -6.15
CA ILE A 148 3.13 -5.90 -5.28
C ILE A 148 1.82 -6.44 -5.85
N LEU A 149 1.77 -7.74 -6.10
CA LEU A 149 0.63 -8.42 -6.70
C LEU A 149 -0.35 -8.93 -5.63
N PRO A 150 -1.60 -9.24 -6.02
CA PRO A 150 -2.63 -9.74 -5.10
C PRO A 150 -2.19 -10.98 -4.31
N GLY A 151 -2.68 -11.10 -3.07
CA GLY A 151 -2.43 -12.25 -2.21
C GLY A 151 -1.04 -12.30 -1.55
N VAL A 152 -0.23 -11.24 -1.67
CA VAL A 152 1.13 -11.20 -1.16
C VAL A 152 1.17 -10.72 0.29
N THR A 153 1.94 -11.42 1.13
CA THR A 153 2.38 -10.95 2.44
C THR A 153 3.88 -10.65 2.41
N ILE A 154 4.27 -9.44 2.82
CA ILE A 154 5.68 -9.06 3.05
C ILE A 154 5.93 -9.09 4.55
N GLY A 155 6.76 -10.05 4.99
CA GLY A 155 7.03 -10.31 6.41
C GLY A 155 7.82 -9.20 7.08
N ARG A 156 7.67 -9.10 8.40
CA ARG A 156 8.28 -8.09 9.27
C ARG A 156 9.77 -7.87 8.97
N GLY A 157 10.18 -6.61 8.89
CA GLY A 157 11.58 -6.23 8.70
C GLY A 157 12.17 -6.64 7.35
N ALA A 158 11.37 -7.12 6.39
CA ALA A 158 11.86 -7.44 5.06
C ALA A 158 12.18 -6.16 4.27
N VAL A 159 13.12 -6.29 3.34
CA VAL A 159 13.50 -5.23 2.40
C VAL A 159 13.26 -5.71 0.98
N ILE A 160 12.49 -4.94 0.19
CA ILE A 160 12.20 -5.22 -1.21
C ILE A 160 13.02 -4.26 -2.08
N GLY A 161 13.97 -4.82 -2.83
CA GLY A 161 14.86 -4.05 -3.72
C GLY A 161 14.12 -3.34 -4.85
N ALA A 162 14.66 -2.20 -5.29
CA ALA A 162 14.04 -1.33 -6.29
C ALA A 162 13.71 -2.05 -7.61
N GLY A 163 12.60 -1.67 -8.25
CA GLY A 163 12.15 -2.22 -9.53
C GLY A 163 11.66 -3.67 -9.47
N SER A 164 11.42 -4.22 -8.27
CA SER A 164 10.97 -5.60 -8.11
C SER A 164 9.47 -5.77 -8.41
N VAL A 165 9.10 -6.96 -8.91
CA VAL A 165 7.71 -7.41 -9.03
C VAL A 165 7.47 -8.56 -8.06
N VAL A 166 6.78 -8.27 -6.95
CA VAL A 166 6.53 -9.24 -5.87
C VAL A 166 5.30 -10.06 -6.21
N THR A 167 5.53 -11.29 -6.65
CA THR A 167 4.49 -12.23 -7.11
C THR A 167 4.16 -13.31 -6.07
N ARG A 168 4.90 -13.37 -4.95
CA ARG A 168 4.75 -14.33 -3.86
C ARG A 168 5.19 -13.69 -2.56
N SER A 169 4.65 -14.17 -1.46
CA SER A 169 5.01 -13.69 -0.12
C SER A 169 6.50 -13.79 0.17
N VAL A 170 7.02 -12.80 0.89
CA VAL A 170 8.43 -12.67 1.27
C VAL A 170 8.54 -12.94 2.77
N PRO A 171 9.42 -13.85 3.23
CA PRO A 171 9.61 -14.13 4.65
C PRO A 171 10.10 -12.91 5.44
N PRO A 172 9.87 -12.87 6.77
CA PRO A 172 10.43 -11.84 7.65
C PRO A 172 11.97 -11.75 7.55
N MET A 173 12.52 -10.57 7.86
CA MET A 173 13.97 -10.33 7.90
C MET A 173 14.71 -10.81 6.65
N THR A 174 14.12 -10.56 5.49
CA THR A 174 14.64 -11.03 4.19
C THR A 174 14.89 -9.86 3.25
N LEU A 175 16.07 -9.78 2.66
CA LEU A 175 16.34 -8.96 1.48
C LEU A 175 15.90 -9.76 0.26
N ALA A 176 14.92 -9.22 -0.49
CA ALA A 176 14.40 -9.82 -1.71
C ALA A 176 14.41 -8.80 -2.86
N ALA A 177 14.65 -9.25 -4.10
CA ALA A 177 14.61 -8.36 -5.26
C ALA A 177 14.36 -9.11 -6.57
N GLY A 178 14.08 -8.35 -7.64
CA GLY A 178 14.01 -8.82 -9.03
C GLY A 178 12.60 -8.92 -9.59
N ASN A 179 12.50 -9.34 -10.85
CA ASN A 179 11.26 -9.62 -11.54
C ASN A 179 11.33 -11.03 -12.21
N PRO A 180 10.63 -12.05 -11.65
CA PRO A 180 9.88 -11.99 -10.39
C PRO A 180 10.80 -11.83 -9.17
N CYS A 181 10.30 -11.16 -8.12
CA CYS A 181 11.02 -10.95 -6.86
C CYS A 181 11.31 -12.29 -6.17
N LYS A 182 12.56 -12.45 -5.70
CA LYS A 182 13.02 -13.65 -4.99
C LYS A 182 13.85 -13.26 -3.78
N PRO A 183 13.81 -14.04 -2.67
CA PRO A 183 14.75 -13.91 -1.58
C PRO A 183 16.20 -13.98 -2.07
N ILE A 184 17.04 -13.06 -1.61
CA ILE A 184 18.48 -13.01 -1.87
C ILE A 184 19.24 -13.56 -0.69
N ARG A 185 18.95 -13.02 0.52
CA ARG A 185 19.55 -13.41 1.79
C ARG A 185 18.72 -12.96 2.98
N ASN A 186 18.99 -13.50 4.14
CA ASN A 186 18.47 -12.97 5.40
C ASN A 186 19.18 -11.66 5.77
N ILE A 187 18.45 -10.80 6.48
CA ILE A 187 18.98 -9.63 7.18
C ILE A 187 19.38 -10.09 8.57
N THR A 188 20.60 -9.75 8.99
CA THR A 188 21.22 -10.22 10.24
C THR A 188 21.81 -9.05 11.03
N GLU A 189 22.36 -9.30 12.21
CA GLU A 189 23.05 -8.31 13.03
C GLU A 189 24.25 -7.66 12.28
N ASP A 190 24.85 -8.34 11.31
CA ASP A 190 25.94 -7.81 10.48
C ASP A 190 25.50 -6.66 9.56
N ASP A 191 24.18 -6.51 9.34
CA ASP A 191 23.62 -5.39 8.58
C ASP A 191 23.48 -4.11 9.43
N ARG A 192 23.79 -4.19 10.73
CA ARG A 192 23.71 -3.06 11.65
C ARG A 192 24.83 -2.05 11.36
N VAL A 193 24.46 -0.78 11.20
CA VAL A 193 25.39 0.32 11.00
C VAL A 193 25.46 1.20 12.25
N ASN A 194 26.60 1.89 12.45
CA ASN A 194 26.77 2.88 13.51
C ASN A 194 26.71 4.27 12.83
N PRO A 195 25.57 4.99 12.88
CA PRO A 195 25.45 6.30 12.24
C PRO A 195 26.24 7.35 13.04
N GLU A 196 26.88 8.29 12.33
CA GLU A 196 27.45 9.49 12.94
C GLU A 196 26.34 10.51 13.23
N LEU A 197 26.30 11.04 14.46
CA LEU A 197 25.44 12.16 14.82
C LEU A 197 26.09 13.47 14.39
N ILE A 198 25.66 14.02 13.26
CA ILE A 198 26.17 15.30 12.72
C ILE A 198 25.45 16.49 13.36
N PHE A 199 24.18 16.32 13.75
CA PHE A 199 23.37 17.32 14.44
C PHE A 199 23.03 16.79 15.84
N GLY A 200 23.37 17.59 16.88
CA GLY A 200 23.19 17.18 18.28
C GLY A 200 21.76 16.84 18.66
N ASP A 201 21.59 16.04 19.71
CA ASP A 201 20.35 15.73 20.43
C ASP A 201 19.32 14.82 19.71
N TYR A 202 19.64 14.19 18.61
CA TYR A 202 18.74 13.25 17.92
C TYR A 202 18.30 12.07 18.81
N GLU A 203 19.18 11.58 19.70
CA GLU A 203 18.89 10.48 20.61
C GLU A 203 17.96 10.89 21.75
N ALA A 204 18.07 12.14 22.24
CA ALA A 204 17.24 12.65 23.32
C ALA A 204 15.76 12.73 22.95
N ASP A 205 15.46 13.08 21.69
CA ASP A 205 14.08 13.25 21.20
C ASP A 205 13.37 11.93 20.88
N LYS A 206 14.10 10.85 20.63
CA LYS A 206 13.53 9.57 20.18
C LYS A 206 13.60 8.43 21.21
N GLY A 207 14.20 8.65 22.39
CA GLY A 207 14.28 7.65 23.45
C GLY A 207 15.05 6.38 23.05
N ILE A 208 15.98 6.49 22.12
CA ILE A 208 16.85 5.40 21.68
C ILE A 208 18.04 5.36 22.66
N SER A 209 17.97 4.47 23.63
CA SER A 209 19.06 4.13 24.55
C SER A 209 19.74 2.83 24.14
#